data_9fa1e0ab01d28b20eb72ee9286a265e6
#
_entry.id   9fa1e0ab01d28b20eb72ee9286a265e6
#
_cell.length_a   1.000
_cell.length_b   1.000
_cell.length_c   1.000
_cell.angle_alpha   90.00
_cell.angle_beta   90.00
_cell.angle_gamma   90.00
#
_symmetry.space_group_name_H-M   'P 1'
#
loop_
_entity.id
_entity.type
_entity.pdbx_description
1 polymer ?
#
loop_
_entity_poly.entity_id
_entity_poly.type
_entity_poly.pdbx_seq_one_letter_code
_entity_poly.pdbx_strand_id
1 'polypeptide(L)'
;MSQIIVEGHRGWCAKYPENTLISYRKAMELGVDAMEFDVWLSKDNVPVIMHDGNAKRVSGVDCKLNDMTLEEIKKLDVGSWKGEEFAGAQVPTLKETLELAKELRPDLKLGVEIKDYREETVDITVAMLKEYGFFDTCWFYAFNARLIKYIKTRYNGRTMGYPDFQMKEFEPDSYSYYDEIGLSMNIVRSEILEIYKKKGLPMHMYCADTVEAVELCIKNGASLITANDPVPLMQYLNRL
;
A
#
# COMPACT_ATOMS: atom_id res chain seq x y z
N MET A 1 -1.24 -25.64 -3.20
CA MET A 1 -0.56 -24.35 -3.22
C MET A 1 -1.45 -23.37 -2.48
N SER A 2 -0.92 -22.55 -1.57
CA SER A 2 -1.70 -21.47 -0.94
C SER A 2 -2.19 -20.53 -2.06
N GLN A 3 -3.41 -20.02 -1.91
CA GLN A 3 -3.99 -19.07 -2.87
C GLN A 3 -3.16 -17.78 -2.86
N ILE A 4 -2.70 -17.33 -4.03
CA ILE A 4 -1.99 -16.06 -4.17
C ILE A 4 -2.96 -14.92 -3.90
N ILE A 5 -2.54 -13.97 -3.06
CA ILE A 5 -3.30 -12.77 -2.76
C ILE A 5 -3.04 -11.75 -3.88
N VAL A 6 -4.12 -11.25 -4.47
CA VAL A 6 -4.10 -10.18 -5.48
C VAL A 6 -4.30 -8.84 -4.77
N GLU A 7 -3.30 -7.96 -4.82
CA GLU A 7 -3.38 -6.63 -4.21
C GLU A 7 -3.37 -5.52 -5.28
N GLY A 8 -4.34 -4.62 -5.19
CA GLY A 8 -4.39 -3.42 -6.01
C GLY A 8 -3.51 -2.32 -5.42
N HIS A 9 -2.44 -1.91 -6.14
CA HIS A 9 -1.51 -0.85 -5.75
C HIS A 9 -2.17 0.51 -5.84
N ARG A 10 -2.33 1.20 -4.70
CA ARG A 10 -3.07 2.48 -4.61
C ARG A 10 -4.46 2.40 -5.25
N GLY A 11 -5.12 1.23 -5.08
CA GLY A 11 -6.33 0.84 -5.80
C GLY A 11 -6.02 0.20 -7.16
N TRP A 12 -6.72 0.62 -8.22
CA TRP A 12 -6.43 0.25 -9.61
C TRP A 12 -5.76 1.42 -10.33
N CYS A 13 -4.53 1.74 -9.93
CA CYS A 13 -3.89 2.99 -10.32
C CYS A 13 -3.43 3.03 -11.78
N ALA A 14 -3.31 1.90 -12.47
CA ALA A 14 -3.05 1.91 -13.91
C ALA A 14 -4.18 2.59 -14.69
N LYS A 15 -5.42 2.43 -14.26
CA LYS A 15 -6.61 2.92 -14.97
C LYS A 15 -7.26 4.15 -14.32
N TYR A 16 -7.19 4.28 -13.01
CA TYR A 16 -7.81 5.35 -12.23
C TYR A 16 -6.76 6.19 -11.49
N PRO A 17 -7.06 7.43 -11.07
CA PRO A 17 -6.09 8.23 -10.31
C PRO A 17 -5.73 7.52 -8.99
N GLU A 18 -4.44 7.32 -8.78
CA GLU A 18 -3.89 6.61 -7.61
C GLU A 18 -4.37 7.20 -6.29
N ASN A 19 -4.53 6.35 -5.26
CA ASN A 19 -4.88 6.79 -3.92
C ASN A 19 -6.16 7.65 -3.84
N THR A 20 -7.17 7.32 -4.65
CA THR A 20 -8.48 7.99 -4.63
C THR A 20 -9.61 7.01 -4.37
N LEU A 21 -10.74 7.50 -3.88
CA LEU A 21 -11.91 6.64 -3.60
C LEU A 21 -12.43 5.95 -4.87
N ILE A 22 -12.31 6.58 -6.05
CA ILE A 22 -12.71 5.93 -7.31
C ILE A 22 -11.78 4.77 -7.66
N SER A 23 -10.45 4.94 -7.49
CA SER A 23 -9.47 3.88 -7.73
C SER A 23 -9.73 2.67 -6.82
N TYR A 24 -10.03 2.93 -5.55
CA TYR A 24 -10.34 1.90 -4.56
C TYR A 24 -11.65 1.17 -4.86
N ARG A 25 -12.72 1.92 -5.13
CA ARG A 25 -14.00 1.33 -5.53
C ARG A 25 -13.84 0.40 -6.71
N LYS A 26 -13.11 0.82 -7.73
CA LYS A 26 -12.90 0.04 -8.96
C LYS A 26 -12.03 -1.21 -8.74
N ALA A 27 -11.02 -1.13 -7.87
CA ALA A 27 -10.25 -2.30 -7.48
C ALA A 27 -11.13 -3.32 -6.71
N MET A 28 -11.97 -2.85 -5.78
CA MET A 28 -12.90 -3.70 -5.02
C MET A 28 -13.98 -4.32 -5.93
N GLU A 29 -14.54 -3.55 -6.86
CA GLU A 29 -15.51 -4.05 -7.87
C GLU A 29 -14.89 -5.09 -8.81
N LEU A 30 -13.60 -4.96 -9.13
CA LEU A 30 -12.84 -5.96 -9.90
C LEU A 30 -12.67 -7.27 -9.12
N GLY A 31 -12.71 -7.23 -7.79
CA GLY A 31 -12.61 -8.42 -6.94
C GLY A 31 -11.20 -8.75 -6.45
N VAL A 32 -10.33 -7.74 -6.27
CA VAL A 32 -9.02 -7.94 -5.62
C VAL A 32 -9.19 -8.46 -4.19
N ASP A 33 -8.19 -9.18 -3.66
CA ASP A 33 -8.21 -9.70 -2.30
C ASP A 33 -7.73 -8.67 -1.27
N ALA A 34 -6.87 -7.77 -1.73
CA ALA A 34 -6.28 -6.73 -0.90
C ALA A 34 -6.16 -5.42 -1.67
N MET A 35 -6.05 -4.33 -0.94
CA MET A 35 -5.86 -2.98 -1.47
C MET A 35 -4.79 -2.26 -0.67
N GLU A 36 -3.80 -1.74 -1.37
CA GLU A 36 -2.73 -0.97 -0.76
C GLU A 36 -3.00 0.53 -0.86
N PHE A 37 -2.56 1.28 0.15
CA PHE A 37 -2.61 2.75 0.20
C PHE A 37 -1.55 3.34 1.13
N ASP A 38 -1.24 4.62 0.88
CA ASP A 38 -0.14 5.38 1.49
C ASP A 38 -0.66 6.41 2.48
N VAL A 39 -0.23 6.35 3.75
CA VAL A 39 -0.75 7.21 4.84
C VAL A 39 0.26 8.28 5.23
N TRP A 40 -0.21 9.53 5.26
CA TRP A 40 0.43 10.71 5.84
C TRP A 40 -0.47 11.34 6.90
N LEU A 41 0.08 12.17 7.78
CA LEU A 41 -0.74 13.08 8.58
C LEU A 41 -0.72 14.50 8.00
N SER A 42 -1.87 15.13 7.98
CA SER A 42 -2.01 16.57 7.76
C SER A 42 -1.40 17.38 8.92
N LYS A 43 -1.32 18.70 8.77
CA LYS A 43 -0.87 19.63 9.83
C LYS A 43 -1.72 19.54 11.09
N ASP A 44 -3.00 19.26 10.95
CA ASP A 44 -3.99 19.09 12.03
C ASP A 44 -4.20 17.62 12.43
N ASN A 45 -3.19 16.77 12.15
CA ASN A 45 -3.10 15.36 12.55
C ASN A 45 -4.24 14.48 12.05
N VAL A 46 -4.79 14.77 10.88
CA VAL A 46 -5.77 13.88 10.22
C VAL A 46 -5.02 12.97 9.24
N PRO A 47 -5.20 11.62 9.31
CA PRO A 47 -4.63 10.71 8.34
C PRO A 47 -5.25 10.91 6.96
N VAL A 48 -4.40 11.21 5.97
CA VAL A 48 -4.75 11.43 4.56
C VAL A 48 -4.00 10.47 3.67
N ILE A 49 -4.55 10.18 2.50
CA ILE A 49 -4.03 9.13 1.62
C ILE A 49 -3.40 9.75 0.37
N MET A 50 -2.08 9.63 0.24
CA MET A 50 -1.31 10.06 -0.93
C MET A 50 0.06 9.39 -0.92
N HIS A 51 0.63 9.09 -2.08
CA HIS A 51 1.96 8.47 -2.13
C HIS A 51 3.07 9.44 -1.74
N ASP A 52 3.11 10.62 -2.37
CA ASP A 52 4.16 11.60 -2.13
C ASP A 52 3.79 12.53 -0.97
N GLY A 53 4.77 12.90 -0.15
CA GLY A 53 4.58 13.93 0.89
C GLY A 53 4.39 15.34 0.32
N ASN A 54 4.60 15.52 -1.00
CA ASN A 54 4.36 16.77 -1.72
C ASN A 54 3.33 16.51 -2.84
N ALA A 55 2.27 17.29 -2.89
CA ALA A 55 1.14 17.08 -3.79
C ALA A 55 1.42 17.43 -5.27
N LYS A 56 2.59 18.01 -5.59
CA LYS A 56 2.91 18.58 -6.92
C LYS A 56 2.69 17.62 -8.08
N ARG A 57 3.08 16.35 -7.93
CA ARG A 57 3.01 15.38 -9.03
C ARG A 57 1.59 15.10 -9.48
N VAL A 58 0.65 15.02 -8.53
CA VAL A 58 -0.74 14.62 -8.79
C VAL A 58 -1.74 15.78 -8.79
N SER A 59 -1.37 16.95 -8.21
CA SER A 59 -2.26 18.11 -8.17
C SER A 59 -1.72 19.35 -8.92
N GLY A 60 -0.43 19.35 -9.30
CA GLY A 60 0.26 20.53 -9.82
C GLY A 60 0.63 21.56 -8.74
N VAL A 61 0.15 21.43 -7.51
CA VAL A 61 0.39 22.38 -6.42
C VAL A 61 1.59 21.94 -5.60
N ASP A 62 2.62 22.81 -5.53
CA ASP A 62 3.85 22.53 -4.78
C ASP A 62 3.64 22.81 -3.28
N CYS A 63 3.17 21.82 -2.55
CA CYS A 63 2.89 21.91 -1.13
C CYS A 63 3.13 20.55 -0.44
N LYS A 64 3.57 20.60 0.83
CA LYS A 64 3.75 19.42 1.65
C LYS A 64 2.49 19.14 2.47
N LEU A 65 2.05 17.88 2.51
CA LEU A 65 0.85 17.49 3.24
C LEU A 65 0.92 17.83 4.73
N ASN A 66 2.09 17.65 5.35
CA ASN A 66 2.30 17.94 6.78
C ASN A 66 2.24 19.44 7.13
N ASP A 67 2.32 20.31 6.12
CA ASP A 67 2.23 21.77 6.31
C ASP A 67 0.80 22.29 6.04
N MET A 68 -0.11 21.43 5.56
CA MET A 68 -1.49 21.77 5.19
C MET A 68 -2.50 21.17 6.17
N THR A 69 -3.54 21.92 6.49
CA THR A 69 -4.73 21.39 7.18
C THR A 69 -5.53 20.49 6.27
N LEU A 70 -6.39 19.64 6.84
CA LEU A 70 -7.31 18.81 6.05
C LEU A 70 -8.17 19.67 5.10
N GLU A 71 -8.67 20.83 5.56
CA GLU A 71 -9.46 21.73 4.72
C GLU A 71 -8.71 22.20 3.48
N GLU A 72 -7.40 22.50 3.61
CA GLU A 72 -6.54 22.89 2.49
C GLU A 72 -6.26 21.71 1.56
N ILE A 73 -5.97 20.52 2.12
CA ILE A 73 -5.72 19.30 1.35
C ILE A 73 -6.96 18.92 0.52
N LYS A 74 -8.16 19.07 1.07
CA LYS A 74 -9.41 18.76 0.36
C LYS A 74 -9.72 19.69 -0.83
N LYS A 75 -9.00 20.79 -0.98
CA LYS A 75 -9.11 21.68 -2.17
C LYS A 75 -8.23 21.24 -3.34
N LEU A 76 -7.32 20.27 -3.12
CA LEU A 76 -6.44 19.75 -4.17
C LEU A 76 -7.25 18.84 -5.13
N ASP A 77 -7.08 19.07 -6.42
CA ASP A 77 -7.53 18.13 -7.45
C ASP A 77 -6.42 17.12 -7.74
N VAL A 78 -6.65 15.87 -7.37
CA VAL A 78 -5.69 14.77 -7.59
C VAL A 78 -6.18 13.79 -8.66
N GLY A 79 -7.15 14.19 -9.46
CA GLY A 79 -7.71 13.37 -10.54
C GLY A 79 -7.37 13.84 -11.94
N SER A 80 -7.39 15.16 -12.19
CA SER A 80 -7.23 15.74 -13.53
C SER A 80 -5.94 15.35 -14.25
N TRP A 81 -4.86 15.07 -13.53
CA TRP A 81 -3.59 14.59 -14.11
C TRP A 81 -3.72 13.23 -14.80
N LYS A 82 -4.70 12.43 -14.38
CA LYS A 82 -4.98 11.09 -14.92
C LYS A 82 -5.90 11.13 -16.14
N GLY A 83 -6.87 12.06 -16.14
CA GLY A 83 -7.84 12.28 -17.21
C GLY A 83 -8.89 13.31 -16.80
N GLU A 84 -9.47 14.01 -17.79
CA GLU A 84 -10.50 15.03 -17.54
C GLU A 84 -11.75 14.45 -16.84
N GLU A 85 -12.07 13.18 -17.10
CA GLU A 85 -13.17 12.47 -16.46
C GLU A 85 -13.01 12.28 -14.95
N PHE A 86 -11.79 12.47 -14.43
CA PHE A 86 -11.47 12.37 -13.01
C PHE A 86 -11.29 13.73 -12.34
N ALA A 87 -11.53 14.83 -13.07
CA ALA A 87 -11.37 16.17 -12.53
C ALA A 87 -12.20 16.35 -11.24
N GLY A 88 -11.58 17.00 -10.25
CA GLY A 88 -12.19 17.24 -8.94
C GLY A 88 -12.10 16.06 -7.97
N ALA A 89 -11.41 14.96 -8.32
CA ALA A 89 -11.13 13.91 -7.34
C ALA A 89 -10.25 14.48 -6.22
N GLN A 90 -10.68 14.28 -4.99
CA GLN A 90 -10.01 14.81 -3.79
C GLN A 90 -9.09 13.77 -3.17
N VAL A 91 -8.13 14.26 -2.36
CA VAL A 91 -7.32 13.41 -1.47
C VAL A 91 -8.24 12.78 -0.42
N PRO A 92 -8.32 11.43 -0.34
CA PRO A 92 -9.13 10.79 0.69
C PRO A 92 -8.47 10.93 2.06
N THR A 93 -9.29 10.94 3.11
CA THR A 93 -8.86 10.61 4.46
C THR A 93 -8.82 9.09 4.64
N LEU A 94 -8.04 8.61 5.60
CA LEU A 94 -8.09 7.21 6.02
C LEU A 94 -9.50 6.79 6.41
N LYS A 95 -10.24 7.68 7.10
CA LYS A 95 -11.64 7.43 7.49
C LYS A 95 -12.52 7.12 6.28
N GLU A 96 -12.52 7.99 5.27
CA GLU A 96 -13.32 7.80 4.03
C GLU A 96 -12.94 6.50 3.31
N THR A 97 -11.65 6.15 3.31
CA THR A 97 -11.15 4.92 2.70
C THR A 97 -11.65 3.68 3.45
N LEU A 98 -11.60 3.70 4.79
CA LEU A 98 -12.08 2.58 5.62
C LEU A 98 -13.61 2.45 5.58
N GLU A 99 -14.34 3.55 5.54
CA GLU A 99 -15.81 3.56 5.36
C GLU A 99 -16.20 2.91 4.03
N LEU A 100 -15.53 3.30 2.93
CA LEU A 100 -15.74 2.71 1.62
C LEU A 100 -15.41 1.20 1.59
N ALA A 101 -14.29 0.80 2.20
CA ALA A 101 -13.92 -0.61 2.28
C ALA A 101 -14.96 -1.42 3.09
N LYS A 102 -15.40 -0.89 4.22
CA LYS A 102 -16.39 -1.54 5.09
C LYS A 102 -17.76 -1.68 4.42
N GLU A 103 -18.15 -0.68 3.64
CA GLU A 103 -19.41 -0.70 2.87
C GLU A 103 -19.40 -1.77 1.77
N LEU A 104 -18.31 -1.81 0.97
CA LEU A 104 -18.28 -2.62 -0.25
C LEU A 104 -17.68 -4.03 -0.03
N ARG A 105 -16.66 -4.13 0.80
CA ARG A 105 -15.88 -5.36 0.98
C ARG A 105 -15.34 -5.44 2.43
N PRO A 106 -16.21 -5.76 3.40
CA PRO A 106 -15.78 -5.89 4.80
C PRO A 106 -14.77 -7.03 5.03
N ASP A 107 -14.61 -7.93 4.06
CA ASP A 107 -13.63 -9.02 4.01
C ASP A 107 -12.28 -8.61 3.38
N LEU A 108 -12.18 -7.39 2.83
CA LEU A 108 -10.98 -6.91 2.15
C LEU A 108 -9.79 -6.85 3.11
N LYS A 109 -8.63 -7.27 2.62
CA LYS A 109 -7.36 -7.06 3.32
C LYS A 109 -6.78 -5.71 2.93
N LEU A 110 -6.01 -5.10 3.83
CA LEU A 110 -5.43 -3.78 3.58
C LEU A 110 -3.92 -3.80 3.71
N GLY A 111 -3.23 -3.31 2.68
CA GLY A 111 -1.82 -2.95 2.72
C GLY A 111 -1.69 -1.48 3.11
N VAL A 112 -1.16 -1.19 4.28
CA VAL A 112 -1.12 0.15 4.86
C VAL A 112 0.32 0.64 4.93
N GLU A 113 0.76 1.44 3.94
CA GLU A 113 2.10 2.00 3.96
C GLU A 113 2.15 3.31 4.77
N ILE A 114 2.99 3.34 5.81
CA ILE A 114 3.23 4.55 6.61
C ILE A 114 4.38 5.32 5.99
N LYS A 115 4.09 6.52 5.46
CA LYS A 115 5.01 7.31 4.65
C LYS A 115 5.77 8.39 5.41
N ASP A 116 5.19 8.99 6.43
CA ASP A 116 5.80 10.12 7.12
C ASP A 116 6.72 9.72 8.30
N TYR A 117 6.82 8.43 8.59
CA TYR A 117 7.69 7.80 9.58
C TYR A 117 7.56 8.31 11.02
N ARG A 118 6.44 8.97 11.36
CA ARG A 118 6.10 9.36 12.73
C ARG A 118 5.38 8.22 13.45
N GLU A 119 5.75 7.97 14.71
CA GLU A 119 5.05 7.00 15.55
C GLU A 119 3.58 7.42 15.79
N GLU A 120 3.33 8.72 15.88
CA GLU A 120 1.99 9.27 15.98
C GLU A 120 1.09 8.87 14.80
N THR A 121 1.64 8.84 13.58
CA THR A 121 0.90 8.36 12.39
C THR A 121 0.53 6.90 12.54
N VAL A 122 1.44 6.07 13.06
CA VAL A 122 1.14 4.67 13.37
C VAL A 122 0.03 4.56 14.41
N ASP A 123 0.15 5.29 15.53
CA ASP A 123 -0.79 5.20 16.65
C ASP A 123 -2.22 5.55 16.21
N ILE A 124 -2.38 6.66 15.47
CA ILE A 124 -3.68 7.08 14.94
C ILE A 124 -4.22 6.08 13.91
N THR A 125 -3.36 5.62 12.99
CA THR A 125 -3.76 4.64 11.96
C THR A 125 -4.20 3.32 12.58
N VAL A 126 -3.45 2.79 13.55
CA VAL A 126 -3.81 1.55 14.26
C VAL A 126 -5.14 1.70 15.01
N ALA A 127 -5.35 2.85 15.69
CA ALA A 127 -6.62 3.10 16.40
C ALA A 127 -7.82 3.06 15.44
N MET A 128 -7.70 3.71 14.27
CA MET A 128 -8.74 3.71 13.26
C MET A 128 -8.96 2.32 12.64
N LEU A 129 -7.90 1.59 12.32
CA LEU A 129 -8.02 0.23 11.78
C LEU A 129 -8.73 -0.71 12.78
N LYS A 130 -8.49 -0.57 14.08
CA LYS A 130 -9.20 -1.32 15.13
C LYS A 130 -10.66 -0.92 15.22
N GLU A 131 -10.96 0.36 15.18
CA GLU A 131 -12.34 0.88 15.22
C GLU A 131 -13.18 0.37 14.04
N TYR A 132 -12.59 0.32 12.84
CA TYR A 132 -13.28 -0.14 11.64
C TYR A 132 -13.23 -1.66 11.45
N GLY A 133 -12.43 -2.40 12.24
CA GLY A 133 -12.36 -3.86 12.23
C GLY A 133 -11.39 -4.44 11.20
N PHE A 134 -10.43 -3.66 10.70
CA PHE A 134 -9.44 -4.10 9.70
C PHE A 134 -8.05 -4.43 10.27
N PHE A 135 -7.79 -4.15 11.55
CA PHE A 135 -6.45 -4.31 12.13
C PHE A 135 -5.90 -5.73 12.00
N ASP A 136 -6.72 -6.75 12.24
CA ASP A 136 -6.28 -8.16 12.23
C ASP A 136 -6.09 -8.72 10.82
N THR A 137 -6.58 -8.01 9.79
CA THR A 137 -6.51 -8.42 8.38
C THR A 137 -5.61 -7.52 7.53
N CYS A 138 -4.94 -6.53 8.13
CA CYS A 138 -4.06 -5.63 7.41
C CYS A 138 -2.58 -6.02 7.55
N TRP A 139 -1.77 -5.55 6.62
CA TRP A 139 -0.31 -5.48 6.69
C TRP A 139 0.13 -4.03 6.81
N PHE A 140 1.13 -3.79 7.65
CA PHE A 140 1.79 -2.48 7.72
C PHE A 140 3.08 -2.52 6.92
N TYR A 141 3.22 -1.59 5.99
CA TYR A 141 4.39 -1.39 5.16
C TYR A 141 5.11 -0.10 5.56
N ALA A 142 6.44 -0.11 5.55
CA ALA A 142 7.23 1.10 5.68
C ALA A 142 8.66 0.88 5.15
N PHE A 143 9.23 1.91 4.52
CA PHE A 143 10.66 1.96 4.16
C PHE A 143 11.54 2.47 5.31
N ASN A 144 11.10 2.28 6.56
CA ASN A 144 11.80 2.64 7.77
C ASN A 144 11.74 1.50 8.79
N ALA A 145 12.90 0.92 9.11
CA ALA A 145 12.98 -0.28 9.93
C ALA A 145 12.59 -0.02 11.40
N ARG A 146 12.91 1.18 11.93
CA ARG A 146 12.49 1.59 13.28
C ARG A 146 10.97 1.57 13.40
N LEU A 147 10.27 2.04 12.35
CA LEU A 147 8.82 2.08 12.37
C LEU A 147 8.19 0.68 12.30
N ILE A 148 8.77 -0.23 11.47
CA ILE A 148 8.36 -1.65 11.45
C ILE A 148 8.53 -2.28 12.84
N LYS A 149 9.68 -2.06 13.48
CA LYS A 149 9.95 -2.51 14.86
C LYS A 149 8.93 -1.94 15.85
N TYR A 150 8.61 -0.64 15.75
CA TYR A 150 7.62 0.02 16.60
C TYR A 150 6.23 -0.64 16.47
N ILE A 151 5.74 -0.81 15.22
CA ILE A 151 4.45 -1.46 14.95
C ILE A 151 4.43 -2.89 15.54
N LYS A 152 5.49 -3.66 15.29
CA LYS A 152 5.57 -5.04 15.72
C LYS A 152 5.59 -5.16 17.24
N THR A 153 6.43 -4.40 17.92
CA THR A 153 6.61 -4.51 19.38
C THR A 153 5.47 -3.91 20.18
N ARG A 154 4.88 -2.80 19.71
CA ARG A 154 3.83 -2.09 20.43
C ARG A 154 2.43 -2.66 20.20
N TYR A 155 2.15 -3.11 18.99
CA TYR A 155 0.80 -3.49 18.58
C TYR A 155 0.67 -4.95 18.16
N ASN A 156 1.80 -5.64 17.99
CA ASN A 156 1.84 -6.97 17.37
C ASN A 156 1.15 -6.99 15.98
N GLY A 157 1.22 -5.86 15.26
CA GLY A 157 0.68 -5.75 13.92
C GLY A 157 1.43 -6.66 12.95
N ARG A 158 0.78 -7.08 11.87
CA ARG A 158 1.43 -7.83 10.79
C ARG A 158 2.24 -6.87 9.95
N THR A 159 3.53 -7.11 9.80
CA THR A 159 4.49 -6.18 9.22
C THR A 159 5.15 -6.72 7.97
N MET A 160 5.37 -5.85 7.00
CA MET A 160 6.21 -6.10 5.85
C MET A 160 7.28 -5.02 5.76
N GLY A 161 8.54 -5.45 5.74
CA GLY A 161 9.67 -4.59 5.42
C GLY A 161 10.24 -4.92 4.05
N TYR A 162 11.27 -4.17 3.67
CA TYR A 162 11.93 -4.32 2.39
C TYR A 162 13.41 -4.74 2.57
N PRO A 163 14.13 -5.06 1.49
CA PRO A 163 15.57 -5.28 1.52
C PRO A 163 16.34 -4.19 2.27
N ASP A 164 17.33 -4.60 3.03
CA ASP A 164 18.16 -3.72 3.87
C ASP A 164 18.64 -2.45 3.17
N PHE A 165 19.11 -2.55 1.92
CA PHE A 165 19.59 -1.41 1.13
C PHE A 165 18.47 -0.42 0.72
N GLN A 166 17.21 -0.79 0.87
CA GLN A 166 16.04 0.08 0.61
C GLN A 166 15.50 0.73 1.88
N MET A 167 15.88 0.21 3.06
CA MET A 167 15.34 0.64 4.34
C MET A 167 16.14 1.77 4.96
N LYS A 168 15.44 2.77 5.48
CA LYS A 168 16.00 3.74 6.41
C LYS A 168 16.10 3.12 7.81
N GLU A 169 17.07 3.58 8.60
CA GLU A 169 17.28 3.17 10.00
C GLU A 169 17.30 1.63 10.17
N PHE A 170 17.95 0.94 9.21
CA PHE A 170 18.08 -0.51 9.23
C PHE A 170 19.18 -0.94 10.21
N GLU A 171 18.85 -1.87 11.10
CA GLU A 171 19.75 -2.47 12.08
C GLU A 171 19.90 -3.98 11.83
N PRO A 172 20.95 -4.63 12.34
CA PRO A 172 21.18 -6.06 12.09
C PRO A 172 20.02 -6.99 12.48
N ASP A 173 19.22 -6.59 13.48
CA ASP A 173 18.06 -7.35 13.96
C ASP A 173 16.74 -7.00 13.25
N SER A 174 16.73 -6.03 12.30
CA SER A 174 15.52 -5.51 11.68
C SER A 174 14.65 -6.58 11.02
N TYR A 175 15.26 -7.57 10.38
CA TYR A 175 14.51 -8.67 9.77
C TYR A 175 13.70 -9.51 10.77
N SER A 176 14.05 -9.51 12.07
CA SER A 176 13.30 -10.24 13.08
C SER A 176 11.92 -9.65 13.38
N TYR A 177 11.69 -8.43 12.93
CA TYR A 177 10.40 -7.72 13.05
C TYR A 177 9.54 -7.81 11.81
N TYR A 178 9.97 -8.53 10.77
CA TYR A 178 9.23 -8.72 9.53
C TYR A 178 8.46 -10.03 9.56
N ASP A 179 7.16 -9.97 9.32
CA ASP A 179 6.36 -11.17 9.02
C ASP A 179 6.49 -11.56 7.55
N GLU A 180 6.74 -10.58 6.68
CA GLU A 180 6.85 -10.74 5.24
C GLU A 180 7.90 -9.76 4.66
N ILE A 181 8.35 -10.01 3.43
CA ILE A 181 9.31 -9.14 2.74
C ILE A 181 8.76 -8.68 1.39
N GLY A 182 8.82 -7.38 1.15
CA GLY A 182 8.44 -6.74 -0.12
C GLY A 182 9.60 -6.72 -1.11
N LEU A 183 9.41 -7.27 -2.32
CA LEU A 183 10.42 -7.40 -3.35
C LEU A 183 9.95 -6.77 -4.66
N SER A 184 10.67 -5.74 -5.13
CA SER A 184 10.38 -5.13 -6.43
C SER A 184 10.69 -6.05 -7.60
N MET A 185 10.06 -5.84 -8.75
CA MET A 185 10.34 -6.62 -9.97
C MET A 185 11.80 -6.54 -10.42
N ASN A 186 12.54 -5.49 -10.07
CA ASN A 186 13.97 -5.42 -10.33
C ASN A 186 14.75 -6.49 -9.54
N ILE A 187 14.36 -6.75 -8.29
CA ILE A 187 14.94 -7.80 -7.45
C ILE A 187 14.48 -9.17 -7.95
N VAL A 188 13.21 -9.33 -8.24
CA VAL A 188 12.62 -10.60 -8.72
C VAL A 188 13.28 -11.08 -10.01
N ARG A 189 13.74 -10.15 -10.87
CA ARG A 189 14.47 -10.45 -12.12
C ARG A 189 15.98 -10.60 -11.96
N SER A 190 16.51 -10.51 -10.77
CA SER A 190 17.95 -10.53 -10.50
C SER A 190 18.37 -11.72 -9.64
N GLU A 191 19.67 -12.01 -9.63
CA GLU A 191 20.27 -13.05 -8.77
C GLU A 191 20.16 -12.72 -7.28
N ILE A 192 19.93 -11.46 -6.94
CA ILE A 192 19.74 -10.98 -5.55
C ILE A 192 18.52 -11.63 -4.92
N LEU A 193 17.51 -12.03 -5.68
CA LEU A 193 16.32 -12.72 -5.19
C LEU A 193 16.66 -13.93 -4.32
N GLU A 194 17.69 -14.70 -4.69
CA GLU A 194 18.08 -15.90 -3.95
C GLU A 194 18.58 -15.59 -2.52
N ILE A 195 19.07 -14.37 -2.27
CA ILE A 195 19.46 -13.92 -0.93
C ILE A 195 18.22 -13.82 -0.04
N TYR A 196 17.13 -13.24 -0.58
CA TYR A 196 15.90 -13.03 0.18
C TYR A 196 15.07 -14.30 0.33
N LYS A 197 15.06 -15.20 -0.65
CA LYS A 197 14.47 -16.53 -0.50
C LYS A 197 15.05 -17.31 0.69
N LYS A 198 16.37 -17.21 0.91
CA LYS A 198 17.06 -17.89 2.03
C LYS A 198 16.63 -17.36 3.41
N LYS A 199 16.00 -16.19 3.49
CA LYS A 199 15.47 -15.68 4.76
C LYS A 199 14.19 -16.41 5.20
N GLY A 200 13.52 -17.14 4.31
CA GLY A 200 12.34 -17.95 4.63
C GLY A 200 11.08 -17.12 4.92
N LEU A 201 11.09 -15.81 4.67
CA LEU A 201 9.93 -14.97 4.83
C LEU A 201 8.98 -15.11 3.62
N PRO A 202 7.66 -15.07 3.80
CA PRO A 202 6.71 -14.92 2.72
C PRO A 202 7.04 -13.68 1.89
N MET A 203 6.92 -13.77 0.56
CA MET A 203 7.35 -12.73 -0.35
C MET A 203 6.17 -12.01 -0.99
N HIS A 204 6.06 -10.71 -0.73
CA HIS A 204 5.25 -9.78 -1.52
C HIS A 204 6.05 -9.30 -2.72
N MET A 205 5.55 -9.49 -3.93
CA MET A 205 6.25 -9.05 -5.14
C MET A 205 5.47 -7.94 -5.84
N TYR A 206 6.15 -6.82 -6.18
CA TYR A 206 5.51 -5.61 -6.72
C TYR A 206 6.37 -4.90 -7.79
N CYS A 207 5.80 -4.22 -8.80
CA CYS A 207 4.44 -4.40 -9.28
C CYS A 207 4.49 -5.31 -10.51
N ALA A 208 3.58 -6.28 -10.58
CA ALA A 208 3.53 -7.23 -11.70
C ALA A 208 2.29 -6.93 -12.57
N ASP A 209 2.50 -6.13 -13.62
CA ASP A 209 1.44 -5.58 -14.48
C ASP A 209 1.32 -6.31 -15.83
N THR A 210 2.13 -7.34 -16.06
CA THR A 210 2.10 -8.16 -17.30
C THR A 210 2.04 -9.64 -16.98
N VAL A 211 1.56 -10.45 -17.90
CA VAL A 211 1.48 -11.92 -17.73
C VAL A 211 2.86 -12.50 -17.42
N GLU A 212 3.93 -12.05 -18.11
CA GLU A 212 5.29 -12.54 -17.88
C GLU A 212 5.80 -12.17 -16.47
N ALA A 213 5.45 -10.99 -15.97
CA ALA A 213 5.82 -10.57 -14.62
C ALA A 213 5.07 -11.40 -13.57
N VAL A 214 3.78 -11.67 -13.80
CA VAL A 214 2.94 -12.53 -12.96
C VAL A 214 3.50 -13.96 -12.90
N GLU A 215 3.80 -14.56 -14.04
CA GLU A 215 4.40 -15.90 -14.12
C GLU A 215 5.72 -15.97 -13.36
N LEU A 216 6.55 -14.95 -13.50
CA LEU A 216 7.83 -14.88 -12.80
C LEU A 216 7.64 -14.80 -11.28
N CYS A 217 6.70 -14.00 -10.78
CA CYS A 217 6.37 -13.92 -9.37
C CYS A 217 5.88 -15.27 -8.83
N ILE A 218 4.94 -15.91 -9.53
CA ILE A 218 4.38 -17.20 -9.15
C ILE A 218 5.46 -18.29 -9.11
N LYS A 219 6.27 -18.39 -10.17
CA LYS A 219 7.39 -19.32 -10.26
C LYS A 219 8.39 -19.16 -9.11
N ASN A 220 8.57 -17.93 -8.62
CA ASN A 220 9.48 -17.62 -7.53
C ASN A 220 8.84 -17.69 -6.13
N GLY A 221 7.57 -18.12 -6.04
CA GLY A 221 6.92 -18.41 -4.77
C GLY A 221 6.34 -17.17 -4.07
N ALA A 222 5.84 -16.20 -4.83
CA ALA A 222 5.11 -15.07 -4.27
C ALA A 222 3.91 -15.55 -3.43
N SER A 223 3.74 -14.97 -2.24
CA SER A 223 2.55 -15.16 -1.40
C SER A 223 1.47 -14.13 -1.71
N LEU A 224 1.89 -12.92 -2.10
CA LEU A 224 1.06 -11.82 -2.52
C LEU A 224 1.73 -11.14 -3.73
N ILE A 225 0.91 -10.70 -4.67
CA ILE A 225 1.36 -9.91 -5.81
C ILE A 225 0.59 -8.60 -5.84
N THR A 226 1.32 -7.50 -5.74
CA THR A 226 0.80 -6.15 -5.88
C THR A 226 0.89 -5.73 -7.34
N ALA A 227 -0.18 -5.18 -7.90
CA ALA A 227 -0.24 -4.74 -9.29
C ALA A 227 -0.86 -3.35 -9.42
N ASN A 228 -0.29 -2.53 -10.33
CA ASN A 228 -0.94 -1.29 -10.77
C ASN A 228 -2.16 -1.60 -11.63
N ASP A 229 -2.07 -2.64 -12.46
CA ASP A 229 -3.18 -3.26 -13.20
C ASP A 229 -3.38 -4.70 -12.72
N PRO A 230 -4.40 -4.98 -11.88
CA PRO A 230 -4.66 -6.33 -11.41
C PRO A 230 -5.21 -7.29 -12.47
N VAL A 231 -5.66 -6.79 -13.63
CA VAL A 231 -6.34 -7.61 -14.65
C VAL A 231 -5.48 -8.77 -15.16
N PRO A 232 -4.19 -8.59 -15.57
CA PRO A 232 -3.36 -9.70 -16.01
C PRO A 232 -3.21 -10.80 -14.96
N LEU A 233 -3.06 -10.43 -13.68
CA LEU A 233 -2.95 -11.38 -12.58
C LEU A 233 -4.26 -12.12 -12.34
N MET A 234 -5.39 -11.40 -12.33
CA MET A 234 -6.73 -12.00 -12.16
C MET A 234 -7.07 -12.97 -13.28
N GLN A 235 -6.77 -12.63 -14.54
CA GLN A 235 -6.94 -13.51 -15.69
C GLN A 235 -6.06 -14.76 -15.58
N TYR A 236 -4.79 -14.60 -15.21
CA TYR A 236 -3.87 -15.74 -15.04
C TYR A 236 -4.37 -16.73 -13.97
N LEU A 237 -4.99 -16.21 -12.92
CA LEU A 237 -5.59 -17.02 -11.86
C LEU A 237 -7.01 -17.56 -12.18
N ASN A 238 -7.54 -17.33 -13.40
CA ASN A 238 -8.89 -17.65 -13.82
C ASN A 238 -9.98 -17.06 -12.89
N ARG A 239 -9.82 -15.79 -12.51
CA ARG A 239 -10.73 -15.05 -11.62
C ARG A 239 -11.54 -13.97 -12.34
N LEU A 240 -11.31 -13.78 -13.66
CA LEU A 240 -12.06 -12.90 -14.57
C LEU A 240 -12.54 -13.69 -15.78
#